data_7f2e555e90402d06aa587e70d5d9a6f6
#
_entry.id   7f2e555e90402d06aa587e70d5d9a6f6
#
_cell.length_a   1.000
_cell.length_b   1.000
_cell.length_c   1.000
_cell.angle_alpha   90.00
_cell.angle_beta   90.00
_cell.angle_gamma   90.00
#
_symmetry.space_group_name_H-M   'P 1'
#
loop_
_entity.id
_entity.type
_entity.pdbx_description
1 polymer ?
#
loop_
_entity_poly.entity_id
_entity_poly.type
_entity_poly.pdbx_seq_one_letter_code
_entity_poly.pdbx_strand_id
1 'polypeptide(L)'
;MPDTREGGTVSALYDCNVIIDLEFTYVPKKRRKGGLTTEIIEVGAVKVDAGGTVAGEFSHMVRPTLAQGVSGNVRRMTGIGSEDVAYARPLDEVLGALGEWMGAGRVRIVTWSDTDRRQIAKECAVKGIEPSLPTRWLDIQRIYPRLMGMGKGCVSLGRAADWCGIANDRLSAHRALYDAQVTTEIFLMMASGECASHRARVEAELDGPKEGTVCSSSIGESCGGLAELLATLKAQEATPS
;
A
#
# COMPACT_ATOMS: atom_id res chain seq x y z
N MET A 1 -4.15 -37.45 -10.40
CA MET A 1 -5.11 -36.39 -10.73
C MET A 1 -4.54 -35.09 -10.20
N PRO A 2 -4.06 -34.14 -11.01
CA PRO A 2 -3.60 -32.86 -10.50
C PRO A 2 -4.80 -31.97 -10.17
N ASP A 3 -4.83 -31.47 -8.94
CA ASP A 3 -5.78 -30.48 -8.43
C ASP A 3 -5.54 -29.14 -9.13
N THR A 4 -6.34 -28.84 -10.14
CA THR A 4 -6.35 -27.54 -10.81
C THR A 4 -7.21 -26.60 -9.98
N ARG A 5 -6.60 -25.90 -9.01
CA ARG A 5 -7.19 -24.70 -8.46
C ARG A 5 -7.18 -23.64 -9.55
N GLU A 6 -8.32 -23.39 -10.16
CA GLU A 6 -8.52 -22.24 -11.05
C GLU A 6 -8.35 -20.96 -10.21
N GLY A 7 -7.17 -20.35 -10.32
CA GLY A 7 -6.88 -19.06 -9.71
C GLY A 7 -7.79 -17.99 -10.32
N GLY A 8 -8.65 -17.37 -9.51
CA GLY A 8 -9.47 -16.25 -9.94
C GLY A 8 -8.58 -15.11 -10.48
N THR A 9 -8.88 -14.63 -11.67
CA THR A 9 -8.10 -13.59 -12.36
C THR A 9 -8.20 -12.26 -11.61
N VAL A 10 -7.10 -11.75 -11.09
CA VAL A 10 -7.04 -10.54 -10.24
C VAL A 10 -7.48 -9.27 -10.98
N SER A 11 -7.31 -9.19 -12.28
CA SER A 11 -7.93 -8.17 -13.14
C SER A 11 -7.61 -8.39 -14.62
N ALA A 12 -8.60 -8.53 -15.47
CA ALA A 12 -8.43 -8.56 -16.93
C ALA A 12 -8.00 -7.20 -17.54
N LEU A 13 -8.05 -6.11 -16.77
CA LEU A 13 -7.77 -4.75 -17.23
C LEU A 13 -6.28 -4.35 -17.07
N TYR A 14 -5.53 -5.04 -16.24
CA TYR A 14 -4.13 -4.73 -15.93
C TYR A 14 -3.26 -5.97 -16.13
N ASP A 15 -2.09 -5.77 -16.70
CA ASP A 15 -1.11 -6.83 -16.91
C ASP A 15 -0.42 -7.20 -15.59
N CYS A 16 -0.30 -6.23 -14.68
CA CYS A 16 0.11 -6.45 -13.30
C CYS A 16 -0.40 -5.35 -12.36
N ASN A 17 -0.41 -5.68 -11.06
CA ASN A 17 -0.58 -4.74 -9.97
C ASN A 17 0.74 -4.63 -9.21
N VAL A 18 1.13 -3.43 -8.83
CA VAL A 18 2.31 -3.19 -7.99
C VAL A 18 1.85 -2.57 -6.69
N ILE A 19 1.97 -3.32 -5.63
CA ILE A 19 1.59 -2.89 -4.28
C ILE A 19 2.78 -2.16 -3.69
N ILE A 20 2.60 -0.91 -3.26
CA ILE A 20 3.67 -0.05 -2.74
C ILE A 20 3.34 0.40 -1.33
N ASP A 21 4.36 0.45 -0.50
CA ASP A 21 4.39 1.12 0.78
C ASP A 21 5.67 1.94 0.93
N LEU A 22 5.64 2.99 1.77
CA LEU A 22 6.72 3.94 1.95
C LEU A 22 6.97 4.24 3.43
N GLU A 23 8.23 4.37 3.81
CA GLU A 23 8.61 4.93 5.10
C GLU A 23 9.12 6.36 4.99
N PHE A 24 8.89 7.15 6.04
CA PHE A 24 9.15 8.59 6.01
C PHE A 24 9.93 9.06 7.23
N THR A 25 10.75 10.10 7.06
CA THR A 25 11.34 10.87 8.16
C THR A 25 10.85 12.31 8.17
N TYR A 26 10.93 12.98 9.32
CA TYR A 26 10.45 14.34 9.48
C TYR A 26 11.46 15.39 8.98
N VAL A 27 10.97 16.37 8.21
CA VAL A 27 11.74 17.54 7.81
C VAL A 27 11.68 18.60 8.90
N PRO A 28 12.84 19.06 9.43
CA PRO A 28 12.87 20.13 10.42
C PRO A 28 12.18 21.40 9.91
N LYS A 29 11.40 22.09 10.76
CA LYS A 29 10.62 23.28 10.37
C LYS A 29 11.41 24.31 9.55
N LYS A 30 12.66 24.57 9.94
CA LYS A 30 13.55 25.52 9.26
C LYS A 30 13.97 25.11 7.84
N ARG A 31 13.82 23.83 7.48
CA ARG A 31 14.24 23.26 6.18
C ARG A 31 13.05 22.90 5.27
N ARG A 32 11.83 23.07 5.76
CA ARG A 32 10.62 22.78 4.96
C ARG A 32 10.51 23.69 3.76
N LYS A 33 10.29 23.09 2.60
CA LYS A 33 10.03 23.76 1.32
C LYS A 33 8.69 23.28 0.77
N GLY A 34 7.91 24.15 0.13
CA GLY A 34 6.63 23.80 -0.47
C GLY A 34 5.64 23.10 0.47
N GLY A 35 5.76 23.33 1.80
CA GLY A 35 4.95 22.67 2.80
C GLY A 35 5.28 21.18 3.01
N LEU A 36 6.41 20.67 2.49
CA LEU A 36 6.87 19.30 2.72
C LEU A 36 7.29 19.14 4.19
N THR A 37 6.64 18.23 4.89
CA THR A 37 6.87 17.97 6.33
C THR A 37 7.62 16.68 6.59
N THR A 38 7.64 15.79 5.62
CA THR A 38 8.27 14.47 5.66
C THR A 38 9.02 14.21 4.35
N GLU A 39 10.04 13.38 4.38
CA GLU A 39 10.73 12.85 3.19
C GLU A 39 10.73 11.33 3.23
N ILE A 40 10.63 10.71 2.06
CA ILE A 40 10.71 9.26 1.86
C ILE A 40 12.12 8.80 2.22
N ILE A 41 12.21 7.70 2.99
CA ILE A 41 13.46 7.05 3.40
C ILE A 41 13.54 5.58 3.00
N GLU A 42 12.41 4.95 2.70
CA GLU A 42 12.35 3.58 2.15
C GLU A 42 11.18 3.47 1.17
N VAL A 43 11.39 2.71 0.10
CA VAL A 43 10.36 2.29 -0.86
C VAL A 43 10.33 0.78 -0.88
N GLY A 44 9.19 0.20 -0.55
CA GLY A 44 8.90 -1.22 -0.67
C GLY A 44 7.80 -1.48 -1.68
N ALA A 45 7.96 -2.50 -2.52
CA ALA A 45 6.90 -2.87 -3.45
C ALA A 45 6.89 -4.38 -3.76
N VAL A 46 5.68 -4.88 -4.05
CA VAL A 46 5.42 -6.25 -4.48
C VAL A 46 4.69 -6.20 -5.82
N LYS A 47 5.18 -6.93 -6.82
CA LYS A 47 4.53 -7.06 -8.12
C LYS A 47 3.68 -8.34 -8.14
N VAL A 48 2.41 -8.19 -8.51
CA VAL A 48 1.46 -9.29 -8.69
C VAL A 48 1.00 -9.29 -10.13
N ASP A 49 1.12 -10.42 -10.82
CA ASP A 49 0.67 -10.59 -12.20
C ASP A 49 -0.86 -10.61 -12.34
N ALA A 50 -1.36 -10.69 -13.56
CA ALA A 50 -2.80 -10.76 -13.82
C ALA A 50 -3.47 -12.03 -13.25
N GLY A 51 -2.71 -13.09 -13.02
CA GLY A 51 -3.18 -14.34 -12.40
C GLY A 51 -3.21 -14.30 -10.88
N GLY A 52 -2.73 -13.24 -10.25
CA GLY A 52 -2.66 -13.13 -8.79
C GLY A 52 -1.39 -13.75 -8.18
N THR A 53 -0.38 -14.04 -9.01
CA THR A 53 0.90 -14.61 -8.55
C THR A 53 1.89 -13.49 -8.25
N VAL A 54 2.61 -13.58 -7.12
CA VAL A 54 3.71 -12.66 -6.83
C VAL A 54 4.85 -12.90 -7.83
N ALA A 55 5.15 -11.87 -8.63
CA ALA A 55 6.13 -11.91 -9.71
C ALA A 55 7.48 -11.27 -9.33
N GLY A 56 7.57 -10.61 -8.19
CA GLY A 56 8.81 -10.02 -7.69
C GLY A 56 8.60 -9.00 -6.59
N GLU A 57 9.71 -8.60 -5.97
CA GLU A 57 9.77 -7.62 -4.89
C GLU A 57 10.81 -6.54 -5.19
N PHE A 58 10.59 -5.35 -4.65
CA PHE A 58 11.47 -4.20 -4.76
C PHE A 58 11.62 -3.57 -3.38
N SER A 59 12.86 -3.30 -2.96
CA SER A 59 13.13 -2.64 -1.69
C SER A 59 14.38 -1.79 -1.81
N HIS A 60 14.24 -0.48 -1.57
CA HIS A 60 15.36 0.45 -1.60
C HIS A 60 15.24 1.52 -0.51
N MET A 61 16.35 1.76 0.18
CA MET A 61 16.52 2.96 0.99
C MET A 61 16.63 4.19 0.11
N VAL A 62 16.11 5.31 0.61
CA VAL A 62 16.17 6.62 -0.06
C VAL A 62 16.91 7.61 0.83
N ARG A 63 17.85 8.34 0.26
CA ARG A 63 18.57 9.40 0.96
C ARG A 63 17.72 10.66 1.05
N PRO A 64 17.31 11.09 2.27
CA PRO A 64 16.63 12.36 2.42
C PRO A 64 17.58 13.53 2.18
N THR A 65 17.10 14.63 1.62
CA THR A 65 17.90 15.82 1.26
C THR A 65 17.58 17.06 2.10
N LEU A 66 16.37 17.16 2.61
CA LEU A 66 15.89 18.23 3.48
C LEU A 66 15.96 17.83 4.96
N ALA A 67 15.67 16.57 5.29
CA ALA A 67 15.88 16.04 6.61
C ALA A 67 17.38 15.85 6.90
N GLN A 68 17.77 15.97 8.16
CA GLN A 68 19.17 15.80 8.60
C GLN A 68 19.43 14.35 9.08
N GLY A 69 18.83 13.39 8.39
CA GLY A 69 18.82 11.97 8.76
C GLY A 69 17.45 11.53 9.26
N VAL A 70 17.41 10.42 9.98
CA VAL A 70 16.18 9.81 10.48
C VAL A 70 15.90 10.27 11.90
N SER A 71 14.67 10.72 12.18
CA SER A 71 14.30 11.15 13.53
C SER A 71 14.27 9.97 14.51
N GLY A 72 14.54 10.22 15.79
CA GLY A 72 14.56 9.17 16.81
C GLY A 72 13.22 8.44 16.96
N ASN A 73 12.08 9.09 16.71
CA ASN A 73 10.76 8.45 16.72
C ASN A 73 10.59 7.49 15.53
N VAL A 74 11.01 7.91 14.35
CA VAL A 74 10.97 7.06 13.14
C VAL A 74 11.90 5.86 13.33
N ARG A 75 13.13 6.06 13.82
CA ARG A 75 14.06 4.97 14.10
C ARG A 75 13.47 3.92 15.07
N ARG A 76 12.79 4.37 16.13
CA ARG A 76 12.16 3.42 17.06
C ARG A 76 11.01 2.63 16.44
N MET A 77 10.31 3.21 15.48
CA MET A 77 9.16 2.61 14.82
C MET A 77 9.58 1.68 13.68
N THR A 78 10.51 2.13 12.83
CA THR A 78 10.90 1.44 11.60
C THR A 78 12.18 0.61 11.73
N GLY A 79 12.98 0.85 12.77
CA GLY A 79 14.35 0.34 12.90
C GLY A 79 15.38 1.04 11.98
N ILE A 80 14.95 1.91 11.06
CA ILE A 80 15.83 2.60 10.10
C ILE A 80 16.59 3.71 10.83
N GLY A 81 17.92 3.68 10.77
CA GLY A 81 18.80 4.71 11.29
C GLY A 81 19.27 5.70 10.23
N SER A 82 19.88 6.80 10.66
CA SER A 82 20.48 7.76 9.72
C SER A 82 21.64 7.16 8.94
N GLU A 83 22.33 6.20 9.51
CA GLU A 83 23.39 5.42 8.88
C GLU A 83 22.91 4.62 7.67
N ASP A 84 21.68 4.09 7.72
CA ASP A 84 21.10 3.25 6.64
C ASP A 84 20.78 4.09 5.39
N VAL A 85 20.43 5.36 5.58
CA VAL A 85 20.02 6.25 4.49
C VAL A 85 21.12 7.19 4.01
N ALA A 86 22.23 7.29 4.75
CA ALA A 86 23.30 8.28 4.48
C ALA A 86 23.92 8.13 3.10
N TYR A 87 24.08 6.89 2.63
CA TYR A 87 24.69 6.55 1.34
C TYR A 87 23.68 5.94 0.36
N ALA A 88 22.38 5.98 0.70
CA ALA A 88 21.32 5.53 -0.19
C ALA A 88 21.22 6.41 -1.44
N ARG A 89 20.58 5.88 -2.47
CA ARG A 89 20.29 6.63 -3.69
C ARG A 89 19.30 7.78 -3.40
N PRO A 90 19.39 8.89 -4.14
CA PRO A 90 18.37 9.93 -4.06
C PRO A 90 17.03 9.44 -4.62
N LEU A 91 15.93 10.16 -4.29
CA LEU A 91 14.57 9.75 -4.62
C LEU A 91 14.33 9.58 -6.12
N ASP A 92 14.86 10.44 -6.95
CA ASP A 92 14.72 10.39 -8.41
C ASP A 92 15.29 9.09 -9.00
N GLU A 93 16.46 8.67 -8.55
CA GLU A 93 17.07 7.39 -8.97
C GLU A 93 16.24 6.19 -8.50
N VAL A 94 15.74 6.22 -7.27
CA VAL A 94 14.92 5.11 -6.74
C VAL A 94 13.58 5.03 -7.46
N LEU A 95 12.92 6.15 -7.73
CA LEU A 95 11.67 6.15 -8.50
C LEU A 95 11.89 5.77 -9.97
N GLY A 96 13.02 6.15 -10.57
CA GLY A 96 13.43 5.69 -11.90
C GLY A 96 13.60 4.16 -11.94
N ALA A 97 14.37 3.61 -11.00
CA ALA A 97 14.55 2.17 -10.87
C ALA A 97 13.24 1.41 -10.59
N LEU A 98 12.34 2.00 -9.78
CA LEU A 98 11.02 1.44 -9.53
C LEU A 98 10.19 1.38 -10.82
N GLY A 99 10.19 2.47 -11.61
CA GLY A 99 9.49 2.51 -12.90
C GLY A 99 10.01 1.47 -13.90
N GLU A 100 11.32 1.33 -14.00
CA GLU A 100 11.97 0.29 -14.83
C GLU A 100 11.61 -1.12 -14.35
N TRP A 101 11.64 -1.37 -13.04
CA TRP A 101 11.29 -2.66 -12.46
C TRP A 101 9.80 -3.01 -12.64
N MET A 102 8.91 -2.02 -12.62
CA MET A 102 7.49 -2.23 -12.94
C MET A 102 7.33 -2.78 -14.36
N GLY A 103 8.17 -2.33 -15.30
CA GLY A 103 8.14 -2.73 -16.70
C GLY A 103 7.09 -1.98 -17.51
N ALA A 104 7.04 -2.32 -18.79
CA ALA A 104 6.04 -1.79 -19.72
C ALA A 104 4.73 -2.57 -19.60
N GLY A 105 3.61 -1.90 -19.89
CA GLY A 105 2.30 -2.53 -19.91
C GLY A 105 1.25 -1.73 -19.12
N ARG A 106 0.08 -2.34 -18.93
CA ARG A 106 -1.00 -1.75 -18.14
C ARG A 106 -0.79 -2.06 -16.67
N VAL A 107 0.05 -1.25 -16.02
CA VAL A 107 0.36 -1.39 -14.59
C VAL A 107 -0.59 -0.52 -13.77
N ARG A 108 -1.11 -1.09 -12.67
CA ARG A 108 -1.83 -0.35 -11.63
C ARG A 108 -1.02 -0.38 -10.35
N ILE A 109 -0.82 0.79 -9.74
CA ILE A 109 -0.23 0.90 -8.41
C ILE A 109 -1.35 0.76 -7.38
N VAL A 110 -1.11 -0.06 -6.36
CA VAL A 110 -2.02 -0.29 -5.24
C VAL A 110 -1.31 0.15 -3.96
N THR A 111 -2.00 0.86 -3.09
CA THR A 111 -1.50 1.25 -1.76
C THR A 111 -2.54 0.91 -0.71
N TRP A 112 -2.08 0.70 0.54
CA TRP A 112 -3.04 0.60 1.63
C TRP A 112 -3.85 1.89 1.74
N SER A 113 -3.20 3.05 1.75
CA SER A 113 -3.85 4.36 1.77
C SER A 113 -3.32 5.30 0.67
N ASP A 114 -4.04 6.40 0.41
CA ASP A 114 -3.62 7.45 -0.55
C ASP A 114 -2.42 8.29 -0.07
N THR A 115 -1.93 8.04 1.15
CA THR A 115 -0.80 8.78 1.76
C THR A 115 0.46 8.66 0.91
N ASP A 116 0.78 7.45 0.44
CA ASP A 116 1.99 7.16 -0.33
C ASP A 116 1.99 7.90 -1.66
N ARG A 117 0.87 7.83 -2.39
CA ARG A 117 0.69 8.58 -3.65
C ARG A 117 0.87 10.08 -3.45
N ARG A 118 0.25 10.63 -2.39
CA ARG A 118 0.35 12.08 -2.08
C ARG A 118 1.76 12.47 -1.68
N GLN A 119 2.44 11.63 -0.91
CA GLN A 119 3.82 11.89 -0.50
C GLN A 119 4.75 11.91 -1.71
N ILE A 120 4.69 10.91 -2.60
CA ILE A 120 5.47 10.91 -3.85
C ILE A 120 5.19 12.17 -4.65
N ALA A 121 3.93 12.48 -4.92
CA ALA A 121 3.55 13.64 -5.73
C ALA A 121 4.06 14.95 -5.12
N LYS A 122 3.90 15.12 -3.80
CA LYS A 122 4.33 16.34 -3.09
C LYS A 122 5.84 16.47 -3.05
N GLU A 123 6.55 15.39 -2.74
CA GLU A 123 8.01 15.40 -2.64
C GLU A 123 8.65 15.62 -4.00
N CYS A 124 8.14 14.97 -5.05
CA CYS A 124 8.57 15.17 -6.43
C CYS A 124 8.37 16.63 -6.88
N ALA A 125 7.20 17.21 -6.60
CA ALA A 125 6.92 18.60 -6.93
C ALA A 125 7.88 19.57 -6.23
N VAL A 126 8.21 19.35 -4.96
CA VAL A 126 9.15 20.18 -4.19
C VAL A 126 10.59 20.04 -4.67
N LYS A 127 10.97 18.84 -5.12
CA LYS A 127 12.34 18.52 -5.56
C LYS A 127 12.55 18.72 -7.07
N GLY A 128 11.50 19.02 -7.84
CA GLY A 128 11.55 19.13 -9.31
C GLY A 128 11.80 17.80 -10.00
N ILE A 129 11.29 16.71 -9.43
CA ILE A 129 11.41 15.34 -9.97
C ILE A 129 10.17 15.05 -10.81
N GLU A 130 10.34 14.53 -12.01
CA GLU A 130 9.27 13.99 -12.84
C GLU A 130 9.32 12.45 -12.79
N PRO A 131 8.52 11.81 -11.90
CA PRO A 131 8.60 10.37 -11.74
C PRO A 131 7.97 9.66 -12.94
N SER A 132 8.68 8.68 -13.51
CA SER A 132 8.16 7.80 -14.56
C SER A 132 7.36 6.65 -13.95
N LEU A 133 6.25 6.98 -13.28
CA LEU A 133 5.38 6.00 -12.63
C LEU A 133 4.01 5.93 -13.33
N PRO A 134 3.33 4.75 -13.29
CA PRO A 134 1.96 4.61 -13.76
C PRO A 134 1.01 5.61 -13.10
N THR A 135 0.06 6.12 -13.88
CA THR A 135 -0.93 7.11 -13.40
C THR A 135 -2.15 6.48 -12.73
N ARG A 136 -2.32 5.17 -12.81
CA ARG A 136 -3.46 4.44 -12.24
C ARG A 136 -3.11 3.96 -10.83
N TRP A 137 -3.81 4.51 -9.85
CA TRP A 137 -3.64 4.21 -8.42
C TRP A 137 -4.92 3.69 -7.81
N LEU A 138 -4.81 2.76 -6.89
CA LEU A 138 -5.90 2.17 -6.13
C LEU A 138 -5.59 2.25 -4.63
N ASP A 139 -6.40 2.98 -3.88
CA ASP A 139 -6.41 3.05 -2.42
C ASP A 139 -7.38 1.98 -1.90
N ILE A 140 -6.84 0.88 -1.36
CA ILE A 140 -7.67 -0.24 -0.90
C ILE A 140 -8.22 -0.03 0.51
N GLN A 141 -7.68 0.86 1.33
CA GLN A 141 -8.21 1.20 2.65
C GLN A 141 -9.65 1.76 2.56
N ARG A 142 -10.01 2.41 1.44
CA ARG A 142 -11.37 2.91 1.20
C ARG A 142 -12.36 1.83 0.79
N ILE A 143 -11.86 0.73 0.24
CA ILE A 143 -12.66 -0.36 -0.29
C ILE A 143 -12.88 -1.41 0.80
N TYR A 144 -11.81 -1.76 1.51
CA TYR A 144 -11.77 -2.81 2.52
C TYR A 144 -12.91 -2.75 3.54
N PRO A 145 -13.21 -1.61 4.21
CA PRO A 145 -14.29 -1.57 5.19
C PRO A 145 -15.66 -1.92 4.61
N ARG A 146 -15.91 -1.56 3.36
CA ARG A 146 -17.18 -1.90 2.67
C ARG A 146 -17.29 -3.39 2.39
N LEU A 147 -16.20 -4.01 1.96
CA LEU A 147 -16.14 -5.47 1.77
C LEU A 147 -16.34 -6.22 3.07
N MET A 148 -15.88 -5.64 4.19
CA MET A 148 -16.03 -6.21 5.53
C MET A 148 -17.39 -5.89 6.20
N GLY A 149 -18.33 -5.26 5.49
CA GLY A 149 -19.65 -4.93 6.03
C GLY A 149 -19.70 -3.71 6.94
N MET A 150 -18.59 -3.00 7.13
CA MET A 150 -18.47 -1.87 8.06
C MET A 150 -19.05 -0.54 7.54
N GLY A 151 -19.49 -0.49 6.29
CA GLY A 151 -19.94 0.74 5.66
C GLY A 151 -18.79 1.72 5.40
N LYS A 152 -18.90 2.96 5.89
CA LYS A 152 -17.83 3.97 5.80
C LYS A 152 -16.95 3.87 7.05
N GLY A 153 -15.65 3.66 6.86
CA GLY A 153 -14.69 3.56 7.96
C GLY A 153 -13.27 3.71 7.47
N CYS A 154 -12.34 3.82 8.41
CA CYS A 154 -10.90 3.77 8.18
C CYS A 154 -10.34 2.69 9.09
N VAL A 155 -9.57 1.77 8.52
CA VAL A 155 -8.95 0.64 9.24
C VAL A 155 -7.45 0.74 9.03
N SER A 156 -6.64 0.57 10.09
CA SER A 156 -5.19 0.48 9.94
C SER A 156 -4.80 -0.84 9.26
N LEU A 157 -3.64 -0.87 8.59
CA LEU A 157 -3.12 -2.07 7.95
C LEU A 157 -3.01 -3.24 8.94
N GLY A 158 -2.41 -3.00 10.12
CA GLY A 158 -2.24 -4.02 11.14
C GLY A 158 -3.57 -4.62 11.60
N ARG A 159 -4.62 -3.78 11.82
CA ARG A 159 -5.96 -4.30 12.19
C ARG A 159 -6.61 -5.08 11.07
N ALA A 160 -6.45 -4.64 9.83
CA ALA A 160 -6.96 -5.38 8.68
C ALA A 160 -6.27 -6.74 8.54
N ALA A 161 -4.96 -6.80 8.76
CA ALA A 161 -4.20 -8.05 8.78
C ALA A 161 -4.70 -9.00 9.89
N ASP A 162 -4.88 -8.47 11.11
CA ASP A 162 -5.42 -9.26 12.24
C ASP A 162 -6.81 -9.84 11.91
N TRP A 163 -7.68 -9.05 11.29
CA TRP A 163 -9.02 -9.51 10.88
C TRP A 163 -8.99 -10.55 9.78
N CYS A 164 -8.07 -10.43 8.85
CA CYS A 164 -7.85 -11.40 7.77
C CYS A 164 -7.10 -12.66 8.23
N GLY A 165 -6.64 -12.70 9.49
CA GLY A 165 -5.86 -13.83 10.01
C GLY A 165 -4.44 -13.91 9.44
N ILE A 166 -3.96 -12.82 8.86
CA ILE A 166 -2.59 -12.70 8.34
C ILE A 166 -1.66 -12.56 9.54
N ALA A 167 -0.61 -13.37 9.59
CA ALA A 167 0.42 -13.27 10.61
C ALA A 167 1.13 -11.91 10.49
N ASN A 168 0.92 -11.04 11.46
CA ASN A 168 1.53 -9.73 11.49
C ASN A 168 2.66 -9.73 12.51
N ASP A 169 3.90 -9.84 12.02
CA ASP A 169 5.08 -9.70 12.87
C ASP A 169 5.29 -8.23 13.22
N ARG A 170 4.88 -7.85 14.42
CA ARG A 170 5.01 -6.47 14.92
C ARG A 170 6.44 -5.97 14.96
N LEU A 171 7.44 -6.86 14.93
CA LEU A 171 8.86 -6.47 14.89
C LEU A 171 9.29 -6.08 13.47
N SER A 172 8.65 -6.64 12.46
CA SER A 172 8.89 -6.33 11.05
C SER A 172 7.93 -5.26 10.50
N ALA A 173 6.85 -4.95 11.21
CA ALA A 173 5.94 -3.86 10.89
C ALA A 173 6.70 -2.52 10.81
N HIS A 174 6.24 -1.62 9.96
CA HIS A 174 6.92 -0.37 9.64
C HIS A 174 8.25 -0.55 8.90
N ARG A 175 8.30 -1.56 8.03
CA ARG A 175 9.28 -1.68 6.95
C ARG A 175 8.51 -1.73 5.64
N ALA A 176 8.84 -0.84 4.74
CA ALA A 176 8.05 -0.63 3.52
C ALA A 176 7.80 -1.91 2.72
N LEU A 177 8.80 -2.79 2.56
CA LEU A 177 8.58 -4.05 1.87
C LEU A 177 7.63 -4.98 2.65
N TYR A 178 7.78 -5.08 3.96
CA TYR A 178 6.92 -5.93 4.79
C TYR A 178 5.46 -5.44 4.75
N ASP A 179 5.22 -4.15 4.89
CA ASP A 179 3.88 -3.57 4.85
C ASP A 179 3.26 -3.69 3.43
N ALA A 180 4.08 -3.61 2.36
CA ALA A 180 3.65 -3.93 1.00
C ALA A 180 3.29 -5.42 0.84
N GLN A 181 4.01 -6.36 1.47
CA GLN A 181 3.69 -7.79 1.47
C GLN A 181 2.35 -8.06 2.18
N VAL A 182 2.15 -7.51 3.39
CA VAL A 182 0.88 -7.62 4.14
C VAL A 182 -0.28 -7.03 3.33
N THR A 183 -0.06 -5.85 2.73
CA THR A 183 -1.05 -5.22 1.84
C THR A 183 -1.37 -6.09 0.62
N THR A 184 -0.37 -6.80 0.08
CA THR A 184 -0.54 -7.74 -1.04
C THR A 184 -1.44 -8.91 -0.66
N GLU A 185 -1.23 -9.52 0.49
CA GLU A 185 -2.08 -10.62 0.96
C GLU A 185 -3.53 -10.16 1.10
N ILE A 186 -3.76 -9.01 1.76
CA ILE A 186 -5.12 -8.44 1.88
C ILE A 186 -5.71 -8.15 0.49
N PHE A 187 -4.93 -7.57 -0.44
CA PHE A 187 -5.38 -7.27 -1.80
C PHE A 187 -5.82 -8.54 -2.53
N LEU A 188 -5.07 -9.63 -2.42
CA LEU A 188 -5.41 -10.92 -3.04
C LEU A 188 -6.68 -11.53 -2.41
N MET A 189 -6.82 -11.47 -1.08
CA MET A 189 -8.04 -11.89 -0.39
C MET A 189 -9.26 -11.04 -0.77
N MET A 190 -9.08 -9.75 -0.99
CA MET A 190 -10.15 -8.88 -1.51
C MET A 190 -10.55 -9.28 -2.94
N ALA A 191 -9.57 -9.58 -3.79
CA ALA A 191 -9.78 -9.93 -5.19
C ALA A 191 -10.44 -11.31 -5.35
N SER A 192 -10.10 -12.30 -4.50
CA SER A 192 -10.72 -13.63 -4.49
C SER A 192 -12.10 -13.65 -3.80
N GLY A 193 -12.47 -12.58 -3.09
CA GLY A 193 -13.68 -12.56 -2.26
C GLY A 193 -13.53 -13.23 -0.89
N GLU A 194 -12.37 -13.77 -0.55
CA GLU A 194 -12.09 -14.46 0.70
C GLU A 194 -12.28 -13.55 1.93
N CYS A 195 -12.06 -12.23 1.80
CA CYS A 195 -12.34 -11.28 2.87
C CYS A 195 -13.75 -11.41 3.45
N ALA A 196 -14.73 -11.82 2.66
CA ALA A 196 -16.11 -12.00 3.14
C ALA A 196 -16.25 -13.07 4.23
N SER A 197 -15.39 -14.09 4.22
CA SER A 197 -15.39 -15.16 5.23
C SER A 197 -14.98 -14.66 6.63
N HIS A 198 -14.30 -13.53 6.70
CA HIS A 198 -13.81 -12.92 7.95
C HIS A 198 -14.78 -11.89 8.55
N ARG A 199 -15.92 -11.60 7.89
CA ARG A 199 -16.91 -10.59 8.36
C ARG A 199 -17.41 -10.86 9.77
N ALA A 200 -17.70 -12.12 10.12
CA ALA A 200 -18.18 -12.47 11.45
C ALA A 200 -17.19 -12.11 12.56
N ARG A 201 -15.88 -12.22 12.30
CA ARG A 201 -14.83 -11.77 13.23
C ARG A 201 -14.86 -10.26 13.43
N VAL A 202 -15.02 -9.51 12.35
CA VAL A 202 -15.12 -8.05 12.39
C VAL A 202 -16.35 -7.60 13.16
N GLU A 203 -17.52 -8.20 12.89
CA GLU A 203 -18.77 -7.92 13.60
C GLU A 203 -18.62 -8.18 15.10
N ALA A 204 -18.07 -9.33 15.49
CA ALA A 204 -17.84 -9.67 16.89
C ALA A 204 -16.91 -8.68 17.62
N GLU A 205 -15.89 -8.14 16.95
CA GLU A 205 -14.99 -7.14 17.53
C GLU A 205 -15.63 -5.76 17.59
N LEU A 206 -16.45 -5.37 16.62
CA LEU A 206 -17.15 -4.09 16.60
C LEU A 206 -18.29 -3.99 17.63
N ASP A 207 -18.91 -5.12 17.96
CA ASP A 207 -19.93 -5.23 19.01
C ASP A 207 -19.35 -5.30 20.43
N GLY A 208 -18.02 -5.50 20.54
CA GLY A 208 -17.29 -5.51 21.80
C GLY A 208 -17.07 -4.09 22.38
N PRO A 209 -16.51 -3.95 23.60
CA PRO A 209 -16.21 -2.66 24.22
C PRO A 209 -15.20 -1.88 23.35
N LYS A 210 -15.57 -0.67 22.96
CA LYS A 210 -14.80 0.17 22.02
C LYS A 210 -13.56 0.74 22.67
N GLU A 211 -12.39 0.17 22.39
CA GLU A 211 -11.13 0.88 22.55
C GLU A 211 -10.93 1.83 21.36
N GLY A 212 -10.80 3.14 21.66
CA GLY A 212 -10.79 4.19 20.64
C GLY A 212 -9.55 4.15 19.75
N THR A 213 -9.74 3.93 18.47
CA THR A 213 -8.69 4.13 17.44
C THR A 213 -9.04 5.36 16.60
N VAL A 214 -8.21 6.40 16.69
CA VAL A 214 -8.33 7.60 15.86
C VAL A 214 -7.58 7.39 14.55
N CYS A 215 -8.33 7.31 13.45
CA CYS A 215 -7.75 7.35 12.10
C CYS A 215 -7.68 8.80 11.61
N SER A 216 -6.49 9.29 11.34
CA SER A 216 -6.30 10.57 10.65
C SER A 216 -6.21 10.34 9.14
N SER A 217 -7.30 10.60 8.41
CA SER A 217 -7.27 10.69 6.95
C SER A 217 -8.10 11.87 6.47
N SER A 218 -7.48 12.75 5.70
CA SER A 218 -8.16 13.84 5.00
C SER A 218 -8.88 13.31 3.77
N ILE A 219 -10.15 13.68 3.62
CA ILE A 219 -11.06 13.26 2.55
C ILE A 219 -10.71 13.99 1.24
N GLY A 220 -10.51 13.24 0.15
CA GLY A 220 -10.39 13.76 -1.21
C GLY A 220 -10.73 12.68 -2.26
N GLU A 221 -11.45 13.07 -3.27
CA GLU A 221 -12.19 12.28 -4.25
C GLU A 221 -11.35 11.29 -5.08
N SER A 222 -11.79 10.03 -5.21
CA SER A 222 -11.73 9.24 -6.45
C SER A 222 -12.54 7.94 -6.33
N CYS A 223 -13.70 7.88 -7.03
CA CYS A 223 -14.61 6.73 -7.02
C CYS A 223 -14.36 5.70 -8.15
N GLY A 224 -13.39 5.93 -9.06
CA GLY A 224 -13.19 5.07 -10.23
C GLY A 224 -12.79 3.62 -9.94
N GLY A 225 -11.86 3.42 -9.00
CA GLY A 225 -11.35 2.09 -8.70
C GLY A 225 -12.33 1.15 -7.98
N LEU A 226 -13.30 1.72 -7.24
CA LEU A 226 -14.32 0.93 -6.57
C LEU A 226 -15.29 0.25 -7.56
N ALA A 227 -15.67 0.98 -8.61
CA ALA A 227 -16.57 0.45 -9.63
C ALA A 227 -15.93 -0.70 -10.42
N GLU A 228 -14.63 -0.61 -10.71
CA GLU A 228 -13.88 -1.67 -11.39
C GLU A 228 -13.73 -2.93 -10.53
N LEU A 229 -13.38 -2.78 -9.23
CA LEU A 229 -13.24 -3.92 -8.32
C LEU A 229 -14.60 -4.59 -8.06
N LEU A 230 -15.64 -3.79 -7.83
CA LEU A 230 -17.00 -4.30 -7.65
C LEU A 230 -17.59 -4.91 -8.94
N ALA A 231 -17.21 -4.40 -10.13
CA ALA A 231 -17.59 -5.02 -11.40
C ALA A 231 -16.89 -6.38 -11.58
N THR A 232 -15.63 -6.50 -11.17
CA THR A 232 -14.88 -7.76 -11.22
C THR A 232 -15.48 -8.79 -10.25
N LEU A 233 -15.81 -8.38 -9.02
CA LEU A 233 -16.44 -9.23 -8.02
C LEU A 233 -17.85 -9.69 -8.42
N LYS A 234 -18.65 -8.80 -9.05
CA LYS A 234 -19.99 -9.14 -9.54
C LYS A 234 -19.98 -10.05 -10.77
N ALA A 235 -18.97 -9.92 -11.65
CA ALA A 235 -18.82 -10.80 -12.80
C ALA A 235 -18.52 -12.26 -12.38
N GLN A 236 -17.91 -12.46 -11.21
CA GLN A 236 -17.66 -13.78 -10.65
C GLN A 236 -18.91 -14.41 -10.01
N GLU A 237 -19.87 -13.61 -9.50
CA GLU A 237 -21.14 -14.10 -8.97
C GLU A 237 -22.19 -14.47 -10.05
N ALA A 238 -21.96 -14.03 -11.29
CA ALA A 238 -22.93 -14.16 -12.39
C ALA A 238 -22.69 -15.38 -13.32
N THR A 239 -21.76 -16.28 -12.98
CA THR A 239 -21.55 -17.52 -13.75
C THR A 239 -22.31 -18.67 -13.07
N PRO A 240 -23.53 -19.03 -13.54
CA PRO A 240 -24.23 -20.21 -13.02
C PRO A 240 -23.59 -21.48 -13.58
N SER A 241 -23.50 -22.46 -12.72
CA SER A 241 -23.06 -23.85 -12.99
C SER A 241 -23.80 -24.50 -14.16
#